data_64e635a35d1d163f55aa900f8b77b530
#
_entry.id   64e635a35d1d163f55aa900f8b77b530
#
_cell.length_a   1.000
_cell.length_b   1.000
_cell.length_c   1.000
_cell.angle_alpha   90.00
_cell.angle_beta   90.00
_cell.angle_gamma   90.00
#
_symmetry.space_group_name_H-M   'P 1'
#
loop_
_entity.id
_entity.type
_entity.pdbx_description
1 polymer ?
#
loop_
_entity_poly.entity_id
_entity_poly.type
_entity_poly.pdbx_seq_one_letter_code
_entity_poly.pdbx_strand_id
1 'polypeptide(L)'
;MLTFEDEGGRAGALAVGLHERLEGLGVYRREARPWLPHLTVLRFRAGAARPRLRPDLGALPAAIVPSDAAVFISRLRPGGAVYESVETVALGG
;
A
#
# COMPACT_ATOMS: atom_id res chain seq x y z
N MET A 1 -4.55 -4.49 -9.73
CA MET A 1 -3.49 -4.35 -8.72
C MET A 1 -2.71 -5.64 -8.56
N LEU A 2 -1.49 -5.53 -8.14
CA LEU A 2 -0.69 -6.68 -7.76
C LEU A 2 -0.91 -6.99 -6.29
N THR A 3 -1.06 -8.26 -5.96
CA THR A 3 -1.15 -8.72 -4.57
C THR A 3 0.11 -9.50 -4.21
N PHE A 4 0.42 -9.56 -2.92
CA PHE A 4 1.61 -10.23 -2.41
C PHE A 4 1.23 -11.30 -1.40
N GLU A 5 1.97 -12.40 -1.41
CA GLU A 5 1.92 -13.36 -0.32
C GLU A 5 2.75 -12.85 0.85
N ASP A 6 2.18 -12.88 2.03
CA ASP A 6 2.84 -12.43 3.26
C ASP A 6 3.32 -13.64 4.05
N GLU A 7 4.44 -14.23 3.62
CA GLU A 7 5.02 -15.38 4.31
C GLU A 7 5.42 -15.01 5.73
N GLY A 8 5.00 -15.84 6.68
CA GLY A 8 5.25 -15.59 8.10
C GLY A 8 4.38 -14.52 8.73
N GLY A 9 3.52 -13.83 7.95
CA GLY A 9 2.60 -12.83 8.46
C GLY A 9 3.23 -11.56 9.00
N ARG A 10 4.46 -11.25 8.64
CA ARG A 10 5.20 -10.09 9.18
C ARG A 10 4.62 -8.76 8.73
N ALA A 11 4.24 -8.64 7.47
CA ALA A 11 3.62 -7.42 6.95
C ALA A 11 2.23 -7.23 7.57
N GLY A 12 1.47 -8.31 7.71
CA GLY A 12 0.18 -8.28 8.39
C GLY A 12 0.30 -7.87 9.86
N ALA A 13 1.31 -8.39 10.57
CA ALA A 13 1.57 -8.01 11.97
C ALA A 13 1.91 -6.51 12.09
N LEU A 14 2.70 -5.97 11.17
CA LEU A 14 3.00 -4.54 11.13
C LEU A 14 1.75 -3.71 10.91
N ALA A 15 0.89 -4.12 9.97
CA ALA A 15 -0.37 -3.43 9.68
C ALA A 15 -1.31 -3.44 10.89
N VAL A 16 -1.45 -4.58 11.57
CA VAL A 16 -2.28 -4.69 12.77
C VAL A 16 -1.76 -3.77 13.87
N GLY A 17 -0.45 -3.79 14.14
CA GLY A 17 0.16 -2.92 15.15
C GLY A 17 -0.03 -1.44 14.85
N LEU A 18 0.09 -1.05 13.60
CA LEU A 18 -0.14 0.32 13.16
C LEU A 18 -1.61 0.73 13.34
N HIS A 19 -2.54 -0.12 12.94
CA HIS A 19 -3.97 0.14 13.11
C HIS A 19 -4.35 0.32 14.59
N GLU A 20 -3.85 -0.54 15.46
CA GLU A 20 -4.11 -0.44 16.90
C GLU A 20 -3.61 0.88 17.49
N ARG A 21 -2.42 1.30 17.12
CA ARG A 21 -1.86 2.57 17.59
C ARG A 21 -2.63 3.77 17.09
N LEU A 22 -3.01 3.78 15.81
CA LEU A 22 -3.79 4.88 15.23
C LEU A 22 -5.19 4.95 15.83
N GLU A 23 -5.85 3.81 16.07
CA GLU A 23 -7.13 3.76 16.75
C GLU A 23 -7.02 4.27 18.19
N GLY A 24 -5.96 3.89 18.90
CA GLY A 24 -5.69 4.36 20.26
C GLY A 24 -5.49 5.86 20.37
N LEU A 25 -4.97 6.50 19.31
CA LEU A 25 -4.82 7.95 19.24
C LEU A 25 -6.12 8.67 18.84
N GLY A 26 -7.15 7.93 18.43
CA GLY A 26 -8.43 8.52 18.02
C GLY A 26 -8.43 9.18 16.66
N VAL A 27 -7.38 9.00 15.84
CA VAL A 27 -7.22 9.64 14.53
C VAL A 27 -7.59 8.72 13.37
N TYR A 28 -7.90 7.47 13.66
CA TYR A 28 -8.14 6.47 12.64
C TYR A 28 -9.14 5.42 13.13
N ARG A 29 -9.97 4.95 12.21
CA ARG A 29 -10.88 3.83 12.44
C ARG A 29 -10.57 2.72 11.46
N ARG A 30 -10.34 1.51 11.97
CA ARG A 30 -10.00 0.35 11.15
C ARG A 30 -11.12 0.00 10.19
N GLU A 31 -10.78 -0.29 8.94
CA GLU A 31 -11.73 -0.81 7.97
C GLU A 31 -12.18 -2.22 8.34
N ALA A 32 -13.43 -2.55 8.01
CA ALA A 32 -14.00 -3.86 8.30
C ALA A 32 -13.38 -4.97 7.43
N ARG A 33 -12.92 -4.65 6.23
CA ARG A 33 -12.32 -5.63 5.33
C ARG A 33 -10.92 -6.04 5.79
N PRO A 34 -10.49 -7.29 5.53
CA PRO A 34 -9.13 -7.72 5.84
C PRO A 34 -8.09 -6.88 5.11
N TRP A 35 -6.97 -6.63 5.78
CA TRP A 35 -5.83 -5.99 5.15
C TRP A 35 -5.18 -6.91 4.13
N LEU A 36 -4.83 -6.37 2.97
CA LEU A 36 -4.19 -7.12 1.88
C LEU A 36 -2.99 -6.33 1.37
N PRO A 37 -1.77 -6.91 1.41
CA PRO A 37 -0.62 -6.25 0.82
C PRO A 37 -0.79 -6.17 -0.70
N HIS A 38 -0.72 -4.95 -1.23
CA HIS A 38 -0.97 -4.74 -2.65
C HIS A 38 -0.20 -3.55 -3.20
N LEU A 39 -0.03 -3.54 -4.51
CA LEU A 39 0.52 -2.43 -5.27
C LEU A 39 -0.50 -2.04 -6.33
N THR A 40 -0.95 -0.80 -6.32
CA THR A 40 -1.82 -0.26 -7.36
C THR A 40 -0.98 0.03 -8.60
N VAL A 41 -1.31 -0.64 -9.71
CA VAL A 41 -0.59 -0.49 -10.97
C VAL A 41 -1.28 0.52 -11.88
N LEU A 42 -2.61 0.49 -11.90
CA LEU A 42 -3.40 1.33 -12.78
C LEU A 42 -4.74 1.61 -12.13
N ARG A 43 -5.18 2.85 -12.21
CA ARG A 43 -6.44 3.30 -11.63
C ARG A 43 -7.25 4.04 -12.69
N PHE A 44 -8.53 3.66 -12.84
CA PHE A 44 -9.45 4.28 -13.79
C PHE A 44 -10.34 5.29 -13.10
N ARG A 45 -10.73 6.33 -13.85
CA ARG A 45 -11.78 7.24 -13.38
C ARG A 45 -13.11 6.50 -13.29
N ALA A 46 -13.96 6.88 -12.35
CA ALA A 46 -15.32 6.36 -12.26
C ALA A 46 -16.04 6.60 -13.62
N GLY A 47 -16.63 5.54 -14.17
CA GLY A 47 -17.32 5.59 -15.46
C GLY A 47 -16.41 5.50 -16.69
N ALA A 48 -15.09 5.46 -16.54
CA ALA A 48 -14.18 5.25 -17.64
C ALA A 48 -14.26 3.81 -18.17
N ALA A 49 -14.13 3.63 -19.49
CA ALA A 49 -14.05 2.31 -20.08
C ALA A 49 -12.75 1.62 -19.67
N ARG A 50 -12.84 0.35 -19.30
CA ARG A 50 -11.65 -0.45 -19.00
C ARG A 50 -10.94 -0.80 -20.30
N PRO A 51 -9.59 -0.72 -20.39
CA PRO A 51 -8.88 -1.21 -21.54
C PRO A 51 -9.05 -2.71 -21.72
N ARG A 52 -9.09 -3.16 -22.96
CA ARG A 52 -9.22 -4.59 -23.29
C ARG A 52 -7.93 -5.37 -22.99
N LEU A 53 -6.78 -4.69 -23.08
CA LEU A 53 -5.47 -5.30 -22.86
C LEU A 53 -5.00 -5.01 -21.43
N ARG A 54 -4.41 -6.04 -20.82
CA ARG A 54 -3.76 -5.88 -19.53
C ARG A 54 -2.40 -5.21 -19.71
N PRO A 55 -1.95 -4.35 -18.76
CA PRO A 55 -0.60 -3.82 -18.83
C PRO A 55 0.44 -4.95 -18.84
N ASP A 56 1.45 -4.81 -19.67
CA ASP A 56 2.61 -5.70 -19.63
C ASP A 56 3.54 -5.21 -18.53
N LEU A 57 3.65 -5.97 -17.47
CA LEU A 57 4.50 -5.65 -16.32
C LEU A 57 5.89 -6.29 -16.43
N GLY A 58 6.13 -7.06 -17.50
CA GLY A 58 7.37 -7.80 -17.65
C GLY A 58 7.52 -8.92 -16.63
N ALA A 59 8.77 -9.35 -16.42
CA ALA A 59 9.09 -10.36 -15.43
C ALA A 59 9.04 -9.76 -14.02
N LEU A 60 8.24 -10.35 -13.14
CA LEU A 60 8.14 -9.93 -11.75
C LEU A 60 9.09 -10.74 -10.88
N PRO A 61 9.72 -10.13 -9.85
CA PRO A 61 10.57 -10.88 -8.94
C PRO A 61 9.77 -11.91 -8.15
N ALA A 62 10.38 -13.04 -7.83
CA ALA A 62 9.74 -14.10 -7.06
C ALA A 62 9.52 -13.70 -5.61
N ALA A 63 10.41 -12.87 -5.06
CA ALA A 63 10.29 -12.38 -3.68
C ALA A 63 10.85 -10.97 -3.57
N ILE A 64 10.28 -10.19 -2.64
CA ILE A 64 10.74 -8.84 -2.31
C ILE A 64 10.91 -8.78 -0.80
N VAL A 65 12.08 -8.32 -0.36
CA VAL A 65 12.35 -8.03 1.04
C VAL A 65 12.38 -6.52 1.22
N PRO A 66 11.39 -5.93 1.89
CA PRO A 66 11.38 -4.48 2.08
C PRO A 66 12.50 -4.05 3.02
N SER A 67 13.11 -2.90 2.73
CA SER A 67 14.18 -2.31 3.54
C SER A 67 13.66 -1.32 4.57
N ASP A 68 12.54 -0.69 4.28
CA ASP A 68 11.99 0.36 5.12
C ASP A 68 10.47 0.46 4.98
N ALA A 69 9.88 1.15 5.93
CA ALA A 69 8.48 1.56 5.90
C ALA A 69 8.42 3.07 6.11
N ALA A 70 7.47 3.72 5.49
CA ALA A 70 7.34 5.17 5.58
C ALA A 70 5.87 5.58 5.70
N VAL A 71 5.67 6.71 6.38
CA VAL A 71 4.38 7.41 6.41
C VAL A 71 4.45 8.57 5.43
N PHE A 72 3.46 8.68 4.56
CA PHE A 72 3.38 9.72 3.56
C PHE A 72 2.15 10.61 3.75
N ILE A 73 2.31 11.89 3.45
CA ILE A 73 1.16 12.76 3.22
C ILE A 73 0.84 12.70 1.73
N SER A 74 -0.42 12.44 1.40
CA SER A 74 -0.90 12.46 0.03
C SER A 74 -1.57 13.81 -0.24
N ARG A 75 -1.08 14.54 -1.24
CA ARG A 75 -1.66 15.80 -1.67
C ARG A 75 -2.23 15.64 -3.06
N LEU A 76 -3.52 15.95 -3.23
CA LEU A 76 -4.15 15.92 -4.54
C LEU A 76 -3.77 17.17 -5.34
N ARG A 77 -3.27 16.94 -6.55
CA ARG A 77 -2.88 17.98 -7.50
C ARG A 77 -3.58 17.72 -8.83
N PRO A 78 -3.71 18.74 -9.72
CA PRO A 78 -4.35 18.54 -11.02
C PRO A 78 -3.74 17.43 -11.88
N GLY A 79 -2.45 17.17 -11.76
CA GLY A 79 -1.75 16.11 -12.49
C GLY A 79 -1.72 14.77 -11.77
N GLY A 80 -2.38 14.62 -10.61
CA GLY A 80 -2.40 13.40 -9.81
C GLY A 80 -1.97 13.62 -8.38
N ALA A 81 -1.88 12.54 -7.60
CA ALA A 81 -1.46 12.62 -6.22
C ALA A 81 0.06 12.81 -6.11
N VAL A 82 0.48 13.69 -5.22
CA VAL A 82 1.88 13.91 -4.85
C VAL A 82 2.06 13.44 -3.42
N TYR A 83 3.07 12.62 -3.18
CA TYR A 83 3.37 12.06 -1.87
C TYR A 83 4.60 12.71 -1.25
N GLU A 84 4.49 13.06 0.02
CA GLU A 84 5.59 13.62 0.80
C GLU A 84 5.86 12.68 1.97
N SER A 85 7.13 12.24 2.11
CA SER A 85 7.54 11.39 3.22
C SER A 85 7.58 12.20 4.51
N VAL A 86 6.87 11.72 5.52
CA VAL A 86 6.83 12.35 6.85
C VAL A 86 7.84 11.67 7.78
N GLU A 87 7.87 10.36 7.78
CA GLU A 87 8.72 9.54 8.64
C GLU A 87 9.09 8.26 7.93
N THR A 88 10.32 7.85 8.05
CA THR A 88 10.82 6.60 7.49
C THR A 88 11.49 5.78 8.59
N VAL A 89 11.18 4.50 8.64
CA VAL A 89 11.74 3.57 9.62
C VAL A 89 12.39 2.40 8.89
N ALA A 90 13.65 2.12 9.21
CA ALA A 90 14.33 0.95 8.68
C ALA A 90 13.73 -0.32 9.27
N LEU A 91 13.50 -1.31 8.42
CA LEU A 91 13.00 -2.62 8.83
C LEU A 91 14.17 -3.55 9.10
N GLY A 92 14.12 -4.27 10.20
CA GLY A 92 15.09 -5.29 10.52
C GLY A 92 15.04 -6.42 9.49
N GLY A 93 16.20 -6.88 9.07
CA GLY A 93 16.35 -7.94 8.07
C GLY A 93 15.84 -9.31 8.53
#